data_eb5b06e023bf626e1545953c3ef95d8d
#
_entry.id   eb5b06e023bf626e1545953c3ef95d8d
#
_cell.length_a   1.000
_cell.length_b   1.000
_cell.length_c   1.000
_cell.angle_alpha   90.00
_cell.angle_beta   90.00
_cell.angle_gamma   90.00
#
_symmetry.space_group_name_H-M   'P 1'
#
loop_
_entity.id
_entity.type
_entity.pdbx_description
1 polymer ?
#
loop_
_entity_poly.entity_id
_entity_poly.type
_entity_poly.pdbx_seq_one_letter_code
_entity_poly.pdbx_strand_id
1 'polypeptide(L)'
;MQVNVQLDEQGYLPDTYGKFSAEADQGAGMCLRSFPFEVTDEPQGTRTLAWIFMDWDSMPVCGFPWMHWCAYQTGIEGDTVLFADDVSRLGQPGLFQGYNSAAKRDPKFGVGYEGPCPPNADHVYTMHVVALDVELDLATPFWANELVQACRGHVLGEAVTLLPSRS
;
A
#
# COMPACT_ATOMS: atom_id res chain seq x y z
N MET A 1 12.53 -6.94 10.82
CA MET A 1 11.70 -5.89 10.21
C MET A 1 10.24 -6.15 10.56
N GLN A 2 9.48 -5.11 10.90
CA GLN A 2 8.05 -5.17 11.21
C GLN A 2 7.32 -4.06 10.47
N VAL A 3 6.05 -4.27 10.15
CA VAL A 3 5.15 -3.26 9.60
C VAL A 3 3.99 -3.07 10.56
N ASN A 4 3.87 -1.88 11.12
CA ASN A 4 2.87 -1.54 12.12
C ASN A 4 1.83 -0.60 11.53
N VAL A 5 0.58 -1.03 11.52
CA VAL A 5 -0.59 -0.24 11.17
C VAL A 5 -1.53 -0.24 12.37
N GLN A 6 -1.99 0.94 12.75
CA GLN A 6 -2.92 1.03 13.87
C GLN A 6 -4.32 0.59 13.41
N LEU A 7 -4.82 -0.48 14.00
CA LEU A 7 -6.21 -0.93 13.87
C LEU A 7 -7.07 -0.25 14.94
N ASP A 8 -8.38 -0.24 14.70
CA ASP A 8 -9.35 0.22 15.70
C ASP A 8 -9.50 -0.78 16.87
N GLU A 9 -10.33 -0.45 17.87
CA GLU A 9 -10.56 -1.26 19.05
C GLU A 9 -11.14 -2.65 18.75
N GLN A 10 -11.69 -2.86 17.55
CA GLN A 10 -12.28 -4.11 17.10
C GLN A 10 -11.34 -4.91 16.18
N GLY A 11 -10.14 -4.38 15.91
CA GLY A 11 -9.12 -5.03 15.07
C GLY A 11 -9.29 -4.81 13.56
N TYR A 12 -10.01 -3.77 13.14
CA TYR A 12 -10.17 -3.40 11.74
C TYR A 12 -9.33 -2.18 11.37
N LEU A 13 -8.98 -2.08 10.09
CA LEU A 13 -8.50 -0.83 9.53
C LEU A 13 -9.58 0.25 9.74
N PRO A 14 -9.24 1.42 10.34
CA PRO A 14 -10.24 2.45 10.61
C PRO A 14 -11.02 2.85 9.35
N ASP A 15 -12.32 3.04 9.51
CA ASP A 15 -13.28 3.35 8.44
C ASP A 15 -12.89 4.58 7.61
N THR A 16 -12.12 5.50 8.20
CA THR A 16 -11.55 6.68 7.52
C THR A 16 -10.72 6.34 6.29
N TYR A 17 -10.13 5.15 6.24
CA TYR A 17 -9.24 4.71 5.16
C TYR A 17 -9.90 3.74 4.16
N GLY A 18 -11.20 3.53 4.26
CA GLY A 18 -11.94 2.56 3.45
C GLY A 18 -13.31 3.04 2.99
N LYS A 19 -14.20 2.11 2.82
CA LYS A 19 -15.56 2.25 2.30
C LYS A 19 -16.39 3.36 2.96
N PHE A 20 -16.20 3.56 4.25
CA PHE A 20 -16.99 4.50 5.07
C PHE A 20 -16.27 5.82 5.32
N SER A 21 -15.22 6.12 4.53
CA SER A 21 -14.50 7.40 4.60
C SER A 21 -15.41 8.59 4.27
N ALA A 22 -15.02 9.78 4.75
CA ALA A 22 -15.73 11.00 4.42
C ALA A 22 -15.73 11.28 2.91
N GLU A 23 -16.78 11.93 2.38
CA GLU A 23 -16.91 12.28 0.96
C GLU A 23 -15.71 13.06 0.42
N ALA A 24 -15.11 13.94 1.25
CA ALA A 24 -13.92 14.71 0.89
C ALA A 24 -12.67 13.85 0.63
N ASP A 25 -12.66 12.61 1.15
CA ASP A 25 -11.56 11.66 0.98
C ASP A 25 -11.81 10.66 -0.15
N GLN A 26 -12.93 10.78 -0.87
CA GLN A 26 -13.34 9.84 -1.90
C GLN A 26 -13.10 10.37 -3.33
N GLY A 27 -12.80 9.44 -4.22
CA GLY A 27 -12.79 9.65 -5.67
C GLY A 27 -13.37 8.43 -6.38
N ALA A 28 -14.29 8.63 -7.33
CA ALA A 28 -15.02 7.56 -8.01
C ALA A 28 -15.69 6.53 -7.06
N GLY A 29 -16.10 6.96 -5.86
CA GLY A 29 -16.73 6.11 -4.86
C GLY A 29 -15.76 5.25 -4.04
N MET A 30 -14.47 5.53 -4.12
CA MET A 30 -13.42 4.84 -3.36
C MET A 30 -12.65 5.83 -2.48
N CYS A 31 -12.21 5.39 -1.31
CA CYS A 31 -11.34 6.18 -0.46
C CYS A 31 -9.96 6.34 -1.10
N LEU A 32 -9.43 7.56 -1.11
CA LEU A 32 -8.09 7.88 -1.62
C LEU A 32 -7.11 8.26 -0.50
N ARG A 33 -7.59 8.39 0.74
CA ARG A 33 -6.78 8.73 1.90
C ARG A 33 -6.08 7.48 2.42
N SER A 34 -4.77 7.43 2.26
CA SER A 34 -3.97 6.31 2.73
C SER A 34 -3.81 6.34 4.26
N PHE A 35 -3.80 5.15 4.86
CA PHE A 35 -3.54 5.01 6.29
C PHE A 35 -2.06 5.29 6.62
N PRO A 36 -1.77 5.82 7.83
CA PRO A 36 -0.40 5.93 8.32
C PRO A 36 0.12 4.54 8.72
N PHE A 37 1.40 4.33 8.52
CA PHE A 37 2.09 3.13 8.98
C PHE A 37 3.56 3.41 9.27
N GLU A 38 4.19 2.51 10.02
CA GLU A 38 5.62 2.54 10.26
C GLU A 38 6.27 1.22 9.91
N VAL A 39 7.52 1.29 9.49
CA VAL A 39 8.40 0.14 9.32
C VAL A 39 9.52 0.27 10.33
N THR A 40 9.73 -0.77 11.14
CA THR A 40 10.75 -0.81 12.17
C THR A 40 11.69 -2.02 11.99
N ASP A 41 12.87 -1.95 12.60
CA ASP A 41 13.85 -3.03 12.58
C ASP A 41 14.21 -3.50 11.15
N GLU A 42 14.29 -2.57 10.20
CA GLU A 42 14.73 -2.90 8.85
C GLU A 42 16.19 -3.38 8.85
N PRO A 43 16.53 -4.30 7.97
CA PRO A 43 17.89 -4.82 7.86
C PRO A 43 18.91 -3.71 7.57
N GLN A 44 20.09 -3.84 8.17
CA GLN A 44 21.18 -2.91 7.88
C GLN A 44 21.52 -2.91 6.37
N GLY A 45 21.67 -1.74 5.80
CA GLY A 45 21.94 -1.56 4.38
C GLY A 45 20.68 -1.36 3.54
N THR A 46 19.51 -1.25 4.16
CA THR A 46 18.26 -0.89 3.46
C THR A 46 18.40 0.49 2.83
N ARG A 47 18.10 0.58 1.53
CA ARG A 47 18.11 1.81 0.75
C ARG A 47 16.73 2.16 0.18
N THR A 48 15.87 1.14 0.02
CA THR A 48 14.50 1.28 -0.45
C THR A 48 13.57 0.38 0.36
N LEU A 49 12.41 0.90 0.71
CA LEU A 49 11.26 0.10 1.14
C LEU A 49 10.25 0.07 -0.01
N ALA A 50 9.79 -1.11 -0.41
CA ALA A 50 8.78 -1.27 -1.44
C ALA A 50 7.61 -2.08 -0.89
N TRP A 51 6.38 -1.75 -1.30
CA TRP A 51 5.19 -2.44 -0.79
C TRP A 51 4.10 -2.64 -1.82
N ILE A 52 3.29 -3.66 -1.54
CA ILE A 52 2.05 -3.97 -2.24
C ILE A 52 0.96 -4.20 -1.19
N PHE A 53 -0.16 -3.48 -1.33
CA PHE A 53 -1.37 -3.66 -0.53
C PHE A 53 -2.44 -4.31 -1.41
N MET A 54 -2.87 -5.52 -1.04
CA MET A 54 -3.64 -6.42 -1.89
C MET A 54 -4.86 -6.98 -1.16
N ASP A 55 -5.96 -7.09 -1.88
CA ASP A 55 -7.16 -7.85 -1.49
C ASP A 55 -7.21 -9.18 -2.23
N TRP A 56 -6.96 -10.27 -1.50
CA TRP A 56 -7.07 -11.63 -2.03
C TRP A 56 -8.52 -12.14 -2.00
N ASP A 57 -9.34 -11.64 -1.07
CA ASP A 57 -10.75 -12.02 -0.93
C ASP A 57 -11.63 -11.42 -2.04
N SER A 58 -11.08 -10.54 -2.87
CA SER A 58 -11.72 -10.05 -4.10
C SER A 58 -11.82 -11.10 -5.21
N MET A 59 -11.05 -12.19 -5.14
CA MET A 59 -11.03 -13.22 -6.21
C MET A 59 -12.42 -13.83 -6.49
N PRO A 60 -13.24 -14.21 -5.49
CA PRO A 60 -14.60 -14.67 -5.75
C PRO A 60 -15.54 -13.58 -6.28
N VAL A 61 -15.22 -12.30 -6.08
CA VAL A 61 -16.03 -11.14 -6.46
C VAL A 61 -15.77 -10.73 -7.90
N CYS A 62 -14.51 -10.57 -8.29
CA CYS A 62 -14.12 -10.02 -9.61
C CYS A 62 -13.21 -10.92 -10.44
N GLY A 63 -12.79 -12.10 -9.93
CA GLY A 63 -12.01 -13.09 -10.65
C GLY A 63 -10.47 -12.93 -10.53
N PHE A 64 -9.99 -11.92 -9.79
CA PHE A 64 -8.56 -11.67 -9.57
C PHE A 64 -8.33 -10.96 -8.23
N PRO A 65 -7.11 -11.02 -7.66
CA PRO A 65 -6.78 -10.24 -6.47
C PRO A 65 -6.71 -8.75 -6.83
N TRP A 66 -7.36 -7.91 -6.03
CA TRP A 66 -7.40 -6.47 -6.28
C TRP A 66 -6.21 -5.79 -5.61
N MET A 67 -5.42 -5.08 -6.41
CA MET A 67 -4.31 -4.27 -5.91
C MET A 67 -4.81 -2.89 -5.52
N HIS A 68 -4.62 -2.56 -4.26
CA HIS A 68 -5.06 -1.30 -3.66
C HIS A 68 -3.97 -0.24 -3.61
N TRP A 69 -2.70 -0.66 -3.47
CA TRP A 69 -1.57 0.26 -3.44
C TRP A 69 -0.27 -0.46 -3.77
N CYS A 70 0.52 0.14 -4.66
CA CYS A 70 1.84 -0.35 -5.02
C CYS A 70 2.77 0.87 -5.05
N ALA A 71 3.83 0.85 -4.25
CA ALA A 71 4.72 1.99 -4.12
C ALA A 71 6.10 1.58 -3.60
N TYR A 72 7.07 2.50 -3.69
CA TYR A 72 8.35 2.38 -3.00
C TYR A 72 8.84 3.74 -2.50
N GLN A 73 9.67 3.69 -1.47
CA GLN A 73 10.31 4.82 -0.82
C GLN A 73 11.82 4.64 -0.87
N THR A 74 12.55 5.60 -1.40
CA THR A 74 14.02 5.69 -1.37
C THR A 74 14.51 6.65 -0.30
N GLY A 75 15.82 6.70 -0.08
CA GLY A 75 16.42 7.61 0.91
C GLY A 75 16.07 7.20 2.34
N ILE A 76 16.09 5.90 2.61
CA ILE A 76 15.82 5.37 3.94
C ILE A 76 16.97 5.71 4.88
N GLU A 77 16.63 6.35 6.01
CA GLU A 77 17.59 6.73 7.05
C GLU A 77 17.03 6.36 8.43
N GLY A 78 17.88 5.75 9.28
CA GLY A 78 17.53 5.37 10.65
C GLY A 78 16.85 3.99 10.74
N ASP A 79 16.42 3.63 11.96
CA ASP A 79 15.89 2.30 12.29
C ASP A 79 14.34 2.25 12.25
N THR A 80 13.70 3.37 11.89
CA THR A 80 12.25 3.51 11.82
C THR A 80 11.87 4.47 10.71
N VAL A 81 11.03 4.02 9.79
CA VAL A 81 10.49 4.83 8.69
C VAL A 81 9.00 5.04 8.91
N LEU A 82 8.58 6.31 8.98
CA LEU A 82 7.19 6.72 9.17
C LEU A 82 6.57 7.14 7.85
N PHE A 83 5.39 6.61 7.58
CA PHE A 83 4.52 7.02 6.49
C PHE A 83 3.31 7.72 7.10
N ALA A 84 3.18 9.01 6.82
CA ALA A 84 2.14 9.83 7.43
C ALA A 84 0.74 9.48 6.91
N ASP A 85 -0.27 9.90 7.66
CA ASP A 85 -1.65 9.91 7.21
C ASP A 85 -1.77 10.65 5.87
N ASP A 86 -2.47 10.02 4.91
CA ASP A 86 -2.73 10.56 3.57
C ASP A 86 -1.47 10.77 2.69
N VAL A 87 -0.39 10.09 3.00
CA VAL A 87 0.88 10.25 2.27
C VAL A 87 0.76 9.93 0.78
N SER A 88 -0.19 9.08 0.39
CA SER A 88 -0.41 8.76 -1.02
C SER A 88 -0.88 9.98 -1.83
N ARG A 89 -1.74 10.84 -1.29
CA ARG A 89 -2.19 12.08 -1.98
C ARG A 89 -1.23 13.24 -1.77
N LEU A 90 -0.69 13.37 -0.55
CA LEU A 90 0.14 14.51 -0.17
C LEU A 90 1.57 14.38 -0.68
N GLY A 91 2.04 13.14 -0.85
CA GLY A 91 3.42 12.83 -1.23
C GLY A 91 4.41 13.08 -0.10
N GLN A 92 5.61 12.53 -0.28
CA GLN A 92 6.79 12.87 0.51
C GLN A 92 8.05 12.67 -0.35
N PRO A 93 9.17 13.32 -0.02
CA PRO A 93 10.42 13.13 -0.75
C PRO A 93 10.82 11.65 -0.82
N GLY A 94 11.14 11.16 -2.01
CA GLY A 94 11.55 9.78 -2.23
C GLY A 94 10.42 8.76 -2.35
N LEU A 95 9.15 9.17 -2.23
CA LEU A 95 7.98 8.30 -2.45
C LEU A 95 7.61 8.27 -3.94
N PHE A 96 7.56 7.06 -4.49
CA PHE A 96 7.13 6.78 -5.86
C PHE A 96 5.99 5.77 -5.87
N GLN A 97 4.98 6.03 -6.69
CA GLN A 97 3.76 5.24 -6.68
C GLN A 97 3.43 4.66 -8.05
N GLY A 98 2.94 3.44 -8.03
CA GLY A 98 2.50 2.71 -9.21
C GLY A 98 0.98 2.71 -9.39
N TYR A 99 0.56 2.02 -10.44
CA TYR A 99 -0.85 1.80 -10.74
C TYR A 99 -1.49 0.84 -9.75
N ASN A 100 -2.72 1.16 -9.32
CA ASN A 100 -3.64 0.25 -8.65
C ASN A 100 -4.56 -0.45 -9.66
N SER A 101 -5.44 -1.33 -9.19
CA SER A 101 -6.35 -2.10 -10.08
C SER A 101 -7.42 -1.25 -10.76
N ALA A 102 -7.72 -0.04 -10.26
CA ALA A 102 -8.66 0.87 -10.90
C ALA A 102 -8.11 1.56 -12.15
N ALA A 103 -6.80 1.53 -12.40
CA ALA A 103 -6.14 2.27 -13.47
C ALA A 103 -6.76 2.09 -14.87
N LYS A 104 -7.29 0.91 -15.17
CA LYS A 104 -7.96 0.64 -16.45
C LYS A 104 -9.43 1.08 -16.47
N ARG A 105 -10.07 1.18 -15.31
CA ARG A 105 -11.46 1.59 -15.15
C ARG A 105 -11.59 3.12 -15.08
N ASP A 106 -10.74 3.73 -14.25
CA ASP A 106 -10.69 5.19 -14.06
C ASP A 106 -9.23 5.65 -13.90
N PRO A 107 -8.56 6.06 -14.99
CA PRO A 107 -7.16 6.46 -14.95
C PRO A 107 -6.86 7.64 -14.01
N LYS A 108 -7.87 8.47 -13.70
CA LYS A 108 -7.71 9.62 -12.80
C LYS A 108 -7.37 9.19 -11.36
N PHE A 109 -7.88 8.03 -10.94
CA PHE A 109 -7.70 7.48 -9.61
C PHE A 109 -6.86 6.20 -9.60
N GLY A 110 -6.27 5.88 -10.74
CA GLY A 110 -5.54 4.64 -10.96
C GLY A 110 -4.10 4.63 -10.47
N VAL A 111 -3.63 5.66 -9.78
CA VAL A 111 -2.26 5.74 -9.24
C VAL A 111 -2.33 5.99 -7.75
N GLY A 112 -1.48 5.27 -6.98
CA GLY A 112 -1.43 5.39 -5.54
C GLY A 112 -2.49 4.55 -4.82
N TYR A 113 -2.87 4.99 -3.64
CA TYR A 113 -3.77 4.27 -2.76
C TYR A 113 -5.22 4.33 -3.23
N GLU A 114 -5.88 3.17 -3.23
CA GLU A 114 -7.32 2.98 -3.33
C GLU A 114 -7.77 2.19 -2.09
N GLY A 115 -8.66 2.75 -1.28
CA GLY A 115 -9.06 2.15 0.00
C GLY A 115 -9.89 0.88 -0.14
N PRO A 116 -9.91 0.05 0.90
CA PRO A 116 -10.81 -1.10 1.01
C PRO A 116 -12.27 -0.74 0.76
N CYS A 117 -12.95 -1.57 -0.02
CA CYS A 117 -14.39 -1.44 -0.28
C CYS A 117 -15.02 -2.82 -0.52
N PRO A 118 -14.97 -3.73 0.48
CA PRO A 118 -15.47 -5.09 0.30
C PRO A 118 -16.99 -5.07 0.10
N PRO A 119 -17.52 -5.77 -0.95
CA PRO A 119 -18.94 -5.63 -1.31
C PRO A 119 -19.86 -6.69 -0.67
N ASN A 120 -19.33 -7.81 -0.21
CA ASN A 120 -20.10 -9.01 0.12
C ASN A 120 -19.92 -9.49 1.57
N ALA A 121 -18.74 -9.31 2.14
CA ALA A 121 -18.37 -9.67 3.50
C ALA A 121 -17.12 -8.88 3.89
N ASP A 122 -16.73 -8.91 5.15
CA ASP A 122 -15.46 -8.36 5.59
C ASP A 122 -14.31 -9.09 4.88
N HIS A 123 -13.36 -8.33 4.34
CA HIS A 123 -12.17 -8.87 3.69
C HIS A 123 -10.92 -8.65 4.55
N VAL A 124 -9.93 -9.52 4.39
CA VAL A 124 -8.61 -9.38 5.03
C VAL A 124 -7.58 -8.99 3.98
N TYR A 125 -7.17 -7.74 4.02
CA TYR A 125 -6.16 -7.19 3.14
C TYR A 125 -4.77 -7.55 3.61
N THR A 126 -3.87 -7.72 2.67
CA THR A 126 -2.46 -8.04 2.95
C THR A 126 -1.59 -6.87 2.52
N MET A 127 -0.82 -6.31 3.45
CA MET A 127 0.25 -5.37 3.13
C MET A 127 1.59 -6.10 3.25
N HIS A 128 2.26 -6.26 2.12
CA HIS A 128 3.59 -6.86 2.03
C HIS A 128 4.62 -5.77 1.76
N VAL A 129 5.61 -5.65 2.63
CA VAL A 129 6.69 -4.68 2.53
C VAL A 129 8.02 -5.43 2.44
N VAL A 130 8.89 -5.00 1.52
CA VAL A 130 10.25 -5.53 1.35
C VAL A 130 11.27 -4.42 1.52
N ALA A 131 12.38 -4.75 2.18
CA ALA A 131 13.55 -3.89 2.32
C ALA A 131 14.60 -4.31 1.29
N LEU A 132 15.15 -3.35 0.55
CA LEU A 132 16.08 -3.58 -0.57
C LEU A 132 17.43 -2.91 -0.31
N ASP A 133 18.51 -3.54 -0.78
CA ASP A 133 19.90 -3.03 -0.74
C ASP A 133 20.24 -2.04 -1.86
N VAL A 134 19.28 -1.70 -2.71
CA VAL A 134 19.42 -0.81 -3.87
C VAL A 134 18.41 0.33 -3.81
N GLU A 135 18.75 1.48 -4.36
CA GLU A 135 17.78 2.52 -4.70
C GLU A 135 17.11 2.17 -6.03
N LEU A 136 15.79 2.04 -5.99
CA LEU A 136 15.01 1.82 -7.20
C LEU A 136 14.88 3.13 -8.00
N ASP A 137 14.88 2.99 -9.34
CA ASP A 137 14.65 4.08 -10.29
C ASP A 137 13.69 3.60 -11.38
N LEU A 138 12.41 3.46 -11.01
CA LEU A 138 11.35 3.10 -11.95
C LEU A 138 10.67 4.36 -12.50
N ALA A 139 10.39 4.36 -13.79
CA ALA A 139 9.56 5.39 -14.40
C ALA A 139 8.16 5.36 -13.76
N THR A 140 7.69 6.50 -13.26
CA THR A 140 6.39 6.61 -12.58
C THR A 140 5.32 7.18 -13.51
N PRO A 141 4.06 6.69 -13.41
CA PRO A 141 3.63 5.53 -12.62
C PRO A 141 4.05 4.20 -13.25
N PHE A 142 4.40 3.20 -12.42
CA PHE A 142 4.81 1.85 -12.82
C PHE A 142 3.72 0.82 -12.51
N TRP A 143 3.80 -0.36 -13.14
CA TRP A 143 2.96 -1.50 -12.78
C TRP A 143 3.63 -2.34 -11.71
N ALA A 144 2.83 -3.05 -10.89
CA ALA A 144 3.35 -3.88 -9.81
C ALA A 144 4.30 -4.99 -10.27
N ASN A 145 4.11 -5.54 -11.48
CA ASN A 145 5.05 -6.51 -12.03
C ASN A 145 6.44 -5.92 -12.28
N GLU A 146 6.53 -4.63 -12.64
CA GLU A 146 7.80 -3.92 -12.80
C GLU A 146 8.48 -3.75 -11.45
N LEU A 147 7.72 -3.36 -10.40
CA LEU A 147 8.22 -3.28 -9.03
C LEU A 147 8.74 -4.64 -8.54
N VAL A 148 7.94 -5.71 -8.69
CA VAL A 148 8.34 -7.07 -8.28
C VAL A 148 9.59 -7.53 -9.03
N GLN A 149 9.75 -7.20 -10.32
CA GLN A 149 10.95 -7.54 -11.07
C GLN A 149 12.16 -6.76 -10.58
N ALA A 150 12.01 -5.47 -10.29
CA ALA A 150 13.08 -4.62 -9.78
C ALA A 150 13.57 -5.03 -8.38
N CYS A 151 12.70 -5.63 -7.55
CA CYS A 151 13.07 -6.14 -6.24
C CYS A 151 13.90 -7.43 -6.28
N ARG A 152 13.87 -8.18 -7.40
CA ARG A 152 14.52 -9.51 -7.47
C ARG A 152 16.03 -9.42 -7.28
N GLY A 153 16.53 -10.22 -6.32
CA GLY A 153 17.95 -10.29 -5.99
C GLY A 153 18.45 -9.18 -5.07
N HIS A 154 17.56 -8.27 -4.63
CA HIS A 154 17.88 -7.12 -3.79
C HIS A 154 17.20 -7.15 -2.42
N VAL A 155 16.36 -8.16 -2.13
CA VAL A 155 15.61 -8.24 -0.88
C VAL A 155 16.53 -8.62 0.28
N LEU A 156 16.63 -7.72 1.27
CA LEU A 156 17.32 -7.94 2.54
C LEU A 156 16.39 -8.53 3.60
N GLY A 157 15.11 -8.17 3.55
CA GLY A 157 14.10 -8.62 4.48
C GLY A 157 12.70 -8.24 4.02
N GLU A 158 11.72 -8.90 4.63
CA GLU A 158 10.32 -8.68 4.31
C GLU A 158 9.44 -8.74 5.56
N ALA A 159 8.30 -8.08 5.52
CA ALA A 159 7.27 -8.16 6.54
C ALA A 159 5.88 -8.12 5.90
N VAL A 160 4.95 -8.81 6.52
CA VAL A 160 3.55 -8.86 6.09
C VAL A 160 2.67 -8.49 7.27
N THR A 161 1.71 -7.59 7.05
CA THR A 161 0.65 -7.32 8.01
C THR A 161 -0.72 -7.52 7.38
N LEU A 162 -1.66 -8.00 8.19
CA LEU A 162 -3.04 -8.27 7.78
C LEU A 162 -3.95 -7.16 8.31
N LEU A 163 -4.76 -6.62 7.43
CA LEU A 163 -5.60 -5.46 7.69
C LEU A 163 -7.06 -5.82 7.36
N PRO A 164 -7.85 -6.29 8.34
CA PRO A 164 -9.27 -6.52 8.13
C PRO A 164 -10.00 -5.21 7.83
N SER A 165 -10.96 -5.23 6.92
CA SER A 165 -11.84 -4.11 6.61
C SER A 165 -13.29 -4.57 6.50
N ARG A 166 -14.21 -3.73 7.02
CA ARG A 166 -15.65 -3.99 7.06
C ARG A 166 -16.29 -3.88 5.68
N SER A 167 -17.31 -4.71 5.45
CA SER A 167 -18.16 -4.73 4.25
C SER A 167 -19.25 -3.67 4.24
#